data_59c1ad87c9ab6abb6e14c83987158ac1
#
_entry.id   59c1ad87c9ab6abb6e14c83987158ac1
#
_cell.length_a   1.000
_cell.length_b   1.000
_cell.length_c   1.000
_cell.angle_alpha   90.00
_cell.angle_beta   90.00
_cell.angle_gamma   90.00
#
_symmetry.space_group_name_H-M   'P 1'
#
loop_
_entity.id
_entity.type
_entity.pdbx_description
1 polymer ?
#
loop_
_entity_poly.entity_id
_entity_poly.type
_entity_poly.pdbx_seq_one_letter_code
_entity_poly.pdbx_strand_id
1 'polypeptide(L)'
;AAEVSGLDADNVTFHPMLIGGSFGRRLPMYMEIVEQVTKLAMQLPYPVKLIWSREEEVQQGAYRPQSAAVLKAAIGKDGKIAAYLNDYAQTESAESETTFIYDLPVVARRHYEYASNQQTGAWRSVNSTQQGFYNESFMDELAHAAKADPVDFRRKHLKPGSRHLKVLNEVAKRSGWGTPTPEGVGRGVAIVESFKTIVAHVIEASVKEDGSPKLLKVTTVVDAGSI
;
A
#
# COMPACT_ATOMS: atom_id res chain seq x y z
N ALA A 1 27.75 11.13 8.23
CA ALA A 1 28.62 12.30 8.02
C ALA A 1 30.00 12.07 8.64
N ALA A 2 30.09 11.76 9.93
CA ALA A 2 31.38 11.48 10.62
C ALA A 2 32.23 10.45 9.89
N GLU A 3 31.66 9.27 9.62
CA GLU A 3 32.36 8.19 8.89
C GLU A 3 32.88 8.65 7.52
N VAL A 4 32.09 9.43 6.78
CA VAL A 4 32.44 9.91 5.44
C VAL A 4 33.50 11.00 5.48
N SER A 5 33.46 11.87 6.49
CA SER A 5 34.40 13.00 6.64
C SER A 5 35.72 12.61 7.33
N GLY A 6 35.73 11.47 8.02
CA GLY A 6 36.87 11.07 8.87
C GLY A 6 37.00 11.88 10.16
N LEU A 7 35.99 12.68 10.51
CA LEU A 7 35.95 13.42 11.77
C LEU A 7 35.39 12.55 12.89
N ASP A 8 35.82 12.84 14.13
CA ASP A 8 35.14 12.28 15.29
C ASP A 8 33.67 12.66 15.33
N ALA A 9 32.81 11.74 15.78
CA ALA A 9 31.38 11.97 15.86
C ALA A 9 31.01 13.19 16.71
N ASP A 10 31.80 13.50 17.75
CA ASP A 10 31.60 14.66 18.60
C ASP A 10 31.86 16.02 17.88
N ASN A 11 32.55 15.97 16.75
CA ASN A 11 32.79 17.14 15.90
C ASN A 11 31.75 17.30 14.79
N VAL A 12 30.71 16.43 14.76
CA VAL A 12 29.64 16.48 13.76
C VAL A 12 28.31 16.76 14.43
N THR A 13 27.73 17.91 14.14
CA THR A 13 26.40 18.27 14.65
C THR A 13 25.36 18.09 13.57
N PHE A 14 24.32 17.29 13.87
CA PHE A 14 23.18 17.10 12.99
C PHE A 14 21.98 17.90 13.50
N HIS A 15 21.45 18.79 12.67
CA HIS A 15 20.26 19.58 12.95
C HIS A 15 19.06 19.07 12.16
N PRO A 16 18.15 18.26 12.76
CA PRO A 16 16.95 17.83 12.08
C PRO A 16 16.02 19.01 11.83
N MET A 17 15.68 19.24 10.57
CA MET A 17 14.78 20.32 10.16
C MET A 17 13.38 19.74 9.86
N LEU A 18 12.34 20.56 10.01
CA LEU A 18 11.00 20.21 9.60
C LEU A 18 10.93 20.02 8.08
N ILE A 19 10.28 18.94 7.66
CA ILE A 19 10.08 18.59 6.25
C ILE A 19 8.60 18.38 5.96
N GLY A 20 8.20 18.55 4.70
CA GLY A 20 6.81 18.37 4.23
C GLY A 20 6.39 16.92 4.04
N GLY A 21 7.12 15.94 4.58
CA GLY A 21 6.87 14.52 4.48
C GLY A 21 8.05 13.74 3.91
N SER A 22 8.12 12.46 4.21
CA SER A 22 9.21 11.59 3.77
C SER A 22 8.77 10.45 2.86
N PHE A 23 7.53 9.99 3.03
CA PHE A 23 6.90 8.92 2.25
C PHE A 23 7.72 7.61 2.14
N GLY A 24 8.60 7.36 3.12
CA GLY A 24 9.56 6.25 3.16
C GLY A 24 11.00 6.67 2.79
N ARG A 25 11.23 7.74 2.04
CA ARG A 25 12.53 8.12 1.50
C ARG A 25 13.51 8.73 2.53
N ARG A 26 13.04 9.07 3.73
CA ARG A 26 13.86 9.67 4.80
C ARG A 26 14.04 8.73 5.99
N LEU A 27 13.92 7.42 5.75
CA LEU A 27 14.28 6.43 6.76
C LEU A 27 15.79 6.38 6.96
N PRO A 28 16.29 6.02 8.16
CA PRO A 28 17.73 6.03 8.45
C PRO A 28 18.59 5.18 7.51
N MET A 29 18.04 4.13 6.89
CA MET A 29 18.74 3.29 5.94
C MET A 29 18.94 3.94 4.56
N TYR A 30 18.31 5.07 4.27
CA TYR A 30 18.39 5.77 2.98
C TYR A 30 19.10 7.12 3.14
N MET A 31 20.33 7.09 3.65
CA MET A 31 21.10 8.30 3.99
C MET A 31 22.15 8.69 2.93
N GLU A 32 22.04 8.18 1.70
CA GLU A 32 22.99 8.46 0.61
C GLU A 32 23.12 9.96 0.32
N ILE A 33 22.03 10.72 0.50
CA ILE A 33 22.06 12.18 0.30
C ILE A 33 22.95 12.88 1.35
N VAL A 34 23.01 12.35 2.58
CA VAL A 34 23.89 12.85 3.63
C VAL A 34 25.34 12.56 3.27
N GLU A 35 25.62 11.37 2.73
CA GLU A 35 26.93 11.01 2.24
C GLU A 35 27.38 11.93 1.09
N GLN A 36 26.52 12.14 0.10
CA GLN A 36 26.80 13.00 -1.06
C GLN A 36 27.09 14.43 -0.66
N VAL A 37 26.24 15.05 0.17
CA VAL A 37 26.46 16.44 0.61
C VAL A 37 27.71 16.58 1.47
N THR A 38 28.04 15.57 2.28
CA THR A 38 29.27 15.56 3.07
C THR A 38 30.50 15.52 2.16
N LYS A 39 30.53 14.62 1.18
CA LYS A 39 31.64 14.52 0.20
C LYS A 39 31.82 15.82 -0.60
N LEU A 40 30.73 16.48 -0.99
CA LEU A 40 30.78 17.77 -1.67
C LEU A 40 31.32 18.88 -0.75
N ALA A 41 30.83 18.95 0.50
CA ALA A 41 31.27 19.96 1.45
C ALA A 41 32.75 19.86 1.79
N MET A 42 33.32 18.65 1.82
CA MET A 42 34.76 18.44 2.04
C MET A 42 35.64 18.99 0.91
N GLN A 43 35.10 19.19 -0.28
CA GLN A 43 35.85 19.67 -1.46
C GLN A 43 35.73 21.17 -1.68
N LEU A 44 34.87 21.84 -0.92
CA LEU A 44 34.52 23.25 -1.16
C LEU A 44 34.82 24.11 0.08
N PRO A 45 35.36 25.31 -0.08
CA PRO A 45 35.71 26.19 1.03
C PRO A 45 34.53 27.02 1.60
N TYR A 46 33.31 26.66 1.24
CA TYR A 46 32.10 27.37 1.64
C TYR A 46 30.92 26.40 1.95
N PRO A 47 29.89 26.87 2.66
CA PRO A 47 28.71 26.01 2.95
C PRO A 47 28.02 25.50 1.69
N VAL A 48 27.54 24.24 1.74
CA VAL A 48 26.90 23.57 0.62
C VAL A 48 25.45 23.30 0.94
N LYS A 49 24.56 23.57 -0.01
CA LYS A 49 23.16 23.12 -0.02
C LYS A 49 22.96 22.22 -1.25
N LEU A 50 22.67 20.94 -1.02
CA LEU A 50 22.38 19.99 -2.07
C LEU A 50 20.86 19.81 -2.24
N ILE A 51 20.37 20.02 -3.44
CA ILE A 51 18.99 19.73 -3.84
C ILE A 51 19.04 18.98 -5.17
N TRP A 52 18.49 17.79 -5.22
CA TRP A 52 18.32 17.06 -6.47
C TRP A 52 17.21 17.71 -7.31
N SER A 53 17.36 17.71 -8.62
CA SER A 53 16.25 17.99 -9.53
C SER A 53 15.20 16.87 -9.41
N ARG A 54 14.00 17.11 -9.92
CA ARG A 54 12.97 16.07 -9.92
C ARG A 54 13.36 14.87 -10.79
N GLU A 55 14.02 15.12 -11.90
CA GLU A 55 14.52 14.11 -12.83
C GLU A 55 15.56 13.24 -12.13
N GLU A 56 16.53 13.83 -11.45
CA GLU A 56 17.56 13.13 -10.71
C GLU A 56 16.93 12.27 -9.58
N GLU A 57 16.00 12.85 -8.81
CA GLU A 57 15.33 12.13 -7.72
C GLU A 57 14.54 10.91 -8.23
N VAL A 58 13.91 11.00 -9.41
CA VAL A 58 13.15 9.90 -10.00
C VAL A 58 14.07 8.83 -10.57
N GLN A 59 15.19 9.23 -11.20
CA GLN A 59 16.11 8.29 -11.86
C GLN A 59 17.04 7.57 -10.87
N GLN A 60 17.48 8.25 -9.81
CA GLN A 60 18.45 7.74 -8.84
C GLN A 60 17.82 7.33 -7.50
N GLY A 61 16.53 7.59 -7.32
CA GLY A 61 15.83 7.20 -6.10
C GLY A 61 15.55 5.71 -6.04
N ALA A 62 15.28 5.22 -4.82
CA ALA A 62 14.82 3.85 -4.64
C ALA A 62 13.37 3.69 -5.12
N TYR A 63 13.11 2.61 -5.83
CA TYR A 63 11.80 2.26 -6.34
C TYR A 63 11.02 1.39 -5.36
N ARG A 64 9.69 1.39 -5.46
CA ARG A 64 8.90 0.38 -4.79
C ARG A 64 9.30 -1.01 -5.33
N PRO A 65 9.45 -2.02 -4.48
CA PRO A 65 9.72 -3.39 -4.94
C PRO A 65 8.71 -3.85 -5.97
N GLN A 66 9.19 -4.42 -7.06
CA GLN A 66 8.32 -5.10 -8.02
C GLN A 66 7.76 -6.35 -7.37
N SER A 67 6.51 -6.65 -7.65
CA SER A 67 5.88 -7.86 -7.15
C SER A 67 4.89 -8.44 -8.16
N ALA A 68 4.71 -9.75 -8.09
CA ALA A 68 3.69 -10.51 -8.81
C ALA A 68 3.06 -11.51 -7.87
N ALA A 69 1.77 -11.79 -8.04
CA ALA A 69 1.06 -12.73 -7.18
C ALA A 69 0.21 -13.69 -7.99
N VAL A 70 0.10 -14.92 -7.50
CA VAL A 70 -0.87 -15.91 -7.93
C VAL A 70 -1.79 -16.23 -6.77
N LEU A 71 -3.07 -15.92 -6.92
CA LEU A 71 -4.08 -16.14 -5.91
C LEU A 71 -4.98 -17.31 -6.31
N LYS A 72 -5.30 -18.15 -5.35
CA LYS A 72 -6.24 -19.27 -5.50
C LYS A 72 -7.13 -19.34 -4.29
N ALA A 73 -8.39 -19.73 -4.49
CA ALA A 73 -9.30 -19.96 -3.39
C ALA A 73 -10.28 -21.10 -3.73
N ALA A 74 -10.82 -21.71 -2.70
CA ALA A 74 -11.93 -22.66 -2.81
C ALA A 74 -13.16 -22.03 -2.17
N ILE A 75 -14.29 -22.02 -2.89
CA ILE A 75 -15.59 -21.58 -2.37
C ILE A 75 -16.39 -22.84 -2.01
N GLY A 76 -16.85 -22.91 -0.77
CA GLY A 76 -17.71 -23.97 -0.28
C GLY A 76 -19.14 -23.91 -0.84
N LYS A 77 -19.93 -24.96 -0.62
CA LYS A 77 -21.34 -25.00 -1.04
C LYS A 77 -22.21 -23.93 -0.37
N ASP A 78 -21.77 -23.39 0.76
CA ASP A 78 -22.39 -22.29 1.50
C ASP A 78 -22.05 -20.90 0.94
N GLY A 79 -21.28 -20.83 -0.14
CA GLY A 79 -20.82 -19.61 -0.77
C GLY A 79 -19.74 -18.86 0.03
N LYS A 80 -19.10 -19.50 1.01
CA LYS A 80 -17.97 -18.93 1.75
C LYS A 80 -16.64 -19.47 1.25
N ILE A 81 -15.57 -18.70 1.48
CA ILE A 81 -14.20 -19.12 1.20
C ILE A 81 -13.81 -20.20 2.23
N ALA A 82 -13.51 -21.40 1.75
CA ALA A 82 -13.03 -22.51 2.55
C ALA A 82 -11.50 -22.52 2.68
N ALA A 83 -10.79 -22.05 1.64
CA ALA A 83 -9.34 -21.96 1.63
C ALA A 83 -8.89 -20.80 0.72
N TYR A 84 -7.81 -20.14 1.11
CA TYR A 84 -7.22 -19.01 0.39
C TYR A 84 -5.70 -19.18 0.31
N LEU A 85 -5.15 -19.01 -0.87
CA LEU A 85 -3.73 -19.06 -1.14
C LEU A 85 -3.30 -17.76 -1.84
N ASN A 86 -2.24 -17.15 -1.33
CA ASN A 86 -1.54 -16.02 -1.96
C ASN A 86 -0.05 -16.37 -2.07
N ASP A 87 0.36 -16.78 -3.25
CA ASP A 87 1.76 -16.96 -3.61
C ASP A 87 2.25 -15.70 -4.29
N TYR A 88 3.19 -14.99 -3.67
CA TYR A 88 3.74 -13.77 -4.25
C TYR A 88 5.26 -13.76 -4.29
N ALA A 89 5.79 -13.24 -5.39
CA ALA A 89 7.20 -12.98 -5.58
C ALA A 89 7.48 -11.49 -5.49
N GLN A 90 8.59 -11.10 -4.87
CA GLN A 90 8.96 -9.71 -4.66
C GLN A 90 10.49 -9.58 -4.59
N THR A 91 11.02 -8.40 -4.95
CA THR A 91 12.46 -8.10 -4.94
C THR A 91 13.06 -7.88 -3.55
N GLU A 92 12.24 -7.77 -2.52
CA GLU A 92 12.66 -7.64 -1.12
C GLU A 92 11.92 -8.66 -0.26
N SER A 93 12.46 -8.92 0.93
CA SER A 93 11.85 -9.83 1.90
C SER A 93 10.43 -9.42 2.28
N ALA A 94 9.64 -10.39 2.72
CA ALA A 94 8.29 -10.14 3.21
C ALA A 94 8.34 -9.21 4.42
N GLU A 95 7.56 -8.15 4.36
CA GLU A 95 7.37 -7.24 5.49
C GLU A 95 6.26 -7.76 6.42
N SER A 96 6.49 -7.61 7.72
CA SER A 96 5.57 -8.07 8.75
C SER A 96 4.29 -7.23 8.86
N GLU A 97 4.29 -6.03 8.31
CA GLU A 97 3.21 -5.04 8.46
C GLU A 97 1.99 -5.32 7.59
N THR A 98 2.07 -6.31 6.70
CA THR A 98 0.93 -6.64 5.83
C THR A 98 -0.12 -7.44 6.58
N THR A 99 -1.24 -6.80 6.87
CA THR A 99 -2.37 -7.43 7.55
C THR A 99 -3.31 -8.07 6.54
N PHE A 100 -3.59 -9.37 6.73
CA PHE A 100 -4.69 -10.05 6.03
C PHE A 100 -5.93 -9.97 6.94
N ILE A 101 -6.94 -9.24 6.51
CA ILE A 101 -8.05 -8.81 7.37
C ILE A 101 -9.20 -9.82 7.47
N TYR A 102 -9.26 -10.79 6.57
CA TYR A 102 -10.37 -11.74 6.48
C TYR A 102 -10.18 -12.94 7.42
N ASP A 103 -11.27 -13.34 8.07
CA ASP A 103 -11.34 -14.48 8.98
C ASP A 103 -11.75 -15.72 8.17
N LEU A 104 -10.77 -16.48 7.72
CA LEU A 104 -10.95 -17.63 6.86
C LEU A 104 -10.43 -18.91 7.53
N PRO A 105 -11.06 -20.09 7.25
CA PRO A 105 -10.65 -21.36 7.87
C PRO A 105 -9.21 -21.76 7.53
N VAL A 106 -8.80 -21.56 6.29
CA VAL A 106 -7.45 -21.91 5.80
C VAL A 106 -6.90 -20.75 5.00
N VAL A 107 -5.76 -20.20 5.44
CA VAL A 107 -5.01 -19.15 4.74
C VAL A 107 -3.57 -19.59 4.59
N ALA A 108 -3.06 -19.63 3.38
CA ALA A 108 -1.65 -19.81 3.08
C ALA A 108 -1.13 -18.59 2.31
N ARG A 109 -0.07 -18.00 2.83
CA ARG A 109 0.63 -16.87 2.17
C ARG A 109 2.09 -17.27 2.07
N ARG A 110 2.61 -17.36 0.85
CA ARG A 110 3.99 -17.74 0.58
C ARG A 110 4.69 -16.63 -0.18
N HIS A 111 5.85 -16.27 0.29
CA HIS A 111 6.69 -15.26 -0.30
C HIS A 111 7.90 -15.90 -0.97
N TYR A 112 8.20 -15.43 -2.16
CA TYR A 112 9.38 -15.81 -2.94
C TYR A 112 10.21 -14.55 -3.23
N GLU A 113 11.39 -14.48 -2.68
CA GLU A 113 12.32 -13.40 -2.95
C GLU A 113 13.12 -13.68 -4.22
N TYR A 114 13.31 -12.66 -5.05
CA TYR A 114 14.19 -12.74 -6.21
C TYR A 114 15.10 -11.51 -6.28
N ALA A 115 16.32 -11.70 -6.77
CA ALA A 115 17.29 -10.62 -6.94
C ALA A 115 16.88 -9.70 -8.09
N SER A 116 17.07 -8.41 -7.90
CA SER A 116 16.90 -7.38 -8.94
C SER A 116 18.11 -6.47 -8.94
N ASN A 117 18.50 -5.99 -10.12
CA ASN A 117 19.52 -4.96 -10.26
C ASN A 117 18.98 -3.55 -10.01
N GLN A 118 17.67 -3.41 -9.83
CA GLN A 118 17.05 -2.13 -9.53
C GLN A 118 17.11 -1.86 -8.03
N GLN A 119 17.57 -0.69 -7.65
CA GLN A 119 17.55 -0.26 -6.26
C GLN A 119 16.09 -0.09 -5.80
N THR A 120 15.71 -0.83 -4.79
CA THR A 120 14.39 -0.77 -4.18
C THR A 120 14.45 -0.19 -2.78
N GLY A 121 13.32 0.29 -2.28
CA GLY A 121 13.24 0.83 -0.94
C GLY A 121 11.82 1.06 -0.47
N ALA A 122 11.68 1.43 0.79
CA ALA A 122 10.39 1.69 1.41
C ALA A 122 9.70 2.88 0.75
N TRP A 123 8.44 2.69 0.42
CA TRP A 123 7.54 3.73 -0.02
C TRP A 123 6.23 3.61 0.75
N ARG A 124 5.53 4.74 0.92
CA ARG A 124 4.24 4.86 1.64
C ARG A 124 3.40 3.59 1.57
N SER A 125 3.00 3.07 2.73
CA SER A 125 2.24 1.83 2.92
C SER A 125 2.98 0.53 2.58
N VAL A 126 4.25 0.61 2.12
CA VAL A 126 5.10 -0.56 1.85
C VAL A 126 4.33 -1.71 1.18
N ASN A 127 4.43 -2.94 1.66
CA ASN A 127 3.73 -4.10 1.08
C ASN A 127 2.20 -4.04 1.18
N SER A 128 1.63 -3.24 2.09
CA SER A 128 0.17 -3.09 2.15
C SER A 128 -0.43 -2.50 0.88
N THR A 129 0.37 -1.81 0.05
CA THR A 129 -0.06 -1.28 -1.24
C THR A 129 -0.38 -2.40 -2.23
N GLN A 130 0.59 -3.27 -2.53
CA GLN A 130 0.39 -4.35 -3.49
C GLN A 130 -0.49 -5.46 -2.94
N GLN A 131 -0.35 -5.81 -1.66
CA GLN A 131 -1.19 -6.82 -1.03
C GLN A 131 -2.64 -6.37 -0.90
N GLY A 132 -2.88 -5.08 -0.67
CA GLY A 132 -4.23 -4.52 -0.70
C GLY A 132 -4.88 -4.68 -2.08
N PHE A 133 -4.14 -4.37 -3.15
CA PHE A 133 -4.60 -4.57 -4.51
C PHE A 133 -4.89 -6.05 -4.80
N TYR A 134 -3.96 -6.95 -4.49
CA TYR A 134 -4.14 -8.38 -4.74
C TYR A 134 -5.35 -8.95 -4.00
N ASN A 135 -5.41 -8.71 -2.70
CA ASN A 135 -6.46 -9.28 -1.87
C ASN A 135 -7.83 -8.73 -2.24
N GLU A 136 -7.96 -7.42 -2.41
CA GLU A 136 -9.26 -6.79 -2.63
C GLU A 136 -9.80 -7.02 -4.05
N SER A 137 -8.93 -7.04 -5.08
CA SER A 137 -9.34 -7.43 -6.42
C SER A 137 -9.79 -8.89 -6.46
N PHE A 138 -9.06 -9.78 -5.79
CA PHE A 138 -9.43 -11.19 -5.75
C PHE A 138 -10.69 -11.44 -4.92
N MET A 139 -10.95 -10.66 -3.87
CA MET A 139 -12.22 -10.73 -3.15
C MET A 139 -13.42 -10.35 -4.03
N ASP A 140 -13.25 -9.42 -4.97
CA ASP A 140 -14.30 -9.11 -5.95
C ASP A 140 -14.52 -10.24 -6.96
N GLU A 141 -13.44 -10.87 -7.45
CA GLU A 141 -13.52 -12.04 -8.33
C GLU A 141 -14.24 -13.20 -7.63
N LEU A 142 -13.93 -13.45 -6.35
CA LEU A 142 -14.57 -14.49 -5.55
C LEU A 142 -16.03 -14.17 -5.25
N ALA A 143 -16.38 -12.91 -4.98
CA ALA A 143 -17.75 -12.48 -4.81
C ALA A 143 -18.56 -12.72 -6.10
N HIS A 144 -18.00 -12.39 -7.25
CA HIS A 144 -18.60 -12.65 -8.55
C HIS A 144 -18.78 -14.15 -8.79
N ALA A 145 -17.76 -14.97 -8.52
CA ALA A 145 -17.85 -16.44 -8.65
C ALA A 145 -18.90 -17.04 -7.72
N ALA A 146 -19.06 -16.48 -6.52
CA ALA A 146 -20.09 -16.88 -5.55
C ALA A 146 -21.48 -16.29 -5.87
N LYS A 147 -21.63 -15.46 -6.91
CA LYS A 147 -22.85 -14.71 -7.26
C LYS A 147 -23.37 -13.87 -6.07
N ALA A 148 -22.46 -13.28 -5.32
CA ALA A 148 -22.74 -12.47 -4.14
C ALA A 148 -22.41 -11.00 -4.38
N ASP A 149 -23.10 -10.11 -3.67
CA ASP A 149 -22.74 -8.70 -3.61
C ASP A 149 -21.34 -8.53 -2.98
N PRO A 150 -20.44 -7.72 -3.55
CA PRO A 150 -19.06 -7.56 -3.05
C PRO A 150 -18.96 -7.10 -1.59
N VAL A 151 -19.86 -6.23 -1.13
CA VAL A 151 -19.89 -5.77 0.27
C VAL A 151 -20.40 -6.88 1.18
N ASP A 152 -21.49 -7.56 0.80
CA ASP A 152 -22.04 -8.66 1.59
C ASP A 152 -21.11 -9.85 1.64
N PHE A 153 -20.38 -10.12 0.55
CA PHE A 153 -19.36 -11.14 0.53
C PHE A 153 -18.24 -10.83 1.55
N ARG A 154 -17.72 -9.62 1.58
CA ARG A 154 -16.73 -9.19 2.58
C ARG A 154 -17.28 -9.26 4.00
N ARG A 155 -18.53 -8.84 4.24
CA ARG A 155 -19.20 -8.94 5.55
C ARG A 155 -19.18 -10.36 6.11
N LYS A 156 -19.41 -11.37 5.27
CA LYS A 156 -19.42 -12.78 5.66
C LYS A 156 -18.05 -13.31 6.06
N HIS A 157 -16.97 -12.65 5.61
CA HIS A 157 -15.60 -13.08 5.82
C HIS A 157 -14.81 -12.15 6.78
N LEU A 158 -15.43 -11.14 7.34
CA LEU A 158 -14.85 -10.30 8.38
C LEU A 158 -15.32 -10.75 9.77
N LYS A 159 -14.42 -10.67 10.74
CA LYS A 159 -14.74 -11.04 12.12
C LYS A 159 -15.89 -10.19 12.66
N PRO A 160 -16.95 -10.80 13.22
CA PRO A 160 -18.07 -10.08 13.80
C PRO A 160 -17.61 -9.06 14.85
N GLY A 161 -18.17 -7.84 14.80
CA GLY A 161 -17.85 -6.75 15.72
C GLY A 161 -16.50 -6.07 15.51
N SER A 162 -15.70 -6.52 14.53
CA SER A 162 -14.38 -5.94 14.25
C SER A 162 -14.46 -4.48 13.77
N ARG A 163 -13.37 -3.76 13.93
CA ARG A 163 -13.18 -2.42 13.35
C ARG A 163 -13.35 -2.43 11.84
N HIS A 164 -12.83 -3.47 11.16
CA HIS A 164 -12.96 -3.65 9.71
C HIS A 164 -14.42 -3.72 9.28
N LEU A 165 -15.24 -4.52 9.97
CA LEU A 165 -16.66 -4.63 9.66
C LEU A 165 -17.41 -3.30 9.87
N LYS A 166 -17.04 -2.54 10.90
CA LYS A 166 -17.62 -1.20 11.15
C LYS A 166 -17.27 -0.23 10.03
N VAL A 167 -16.00 -0.18 9.62
CA VAL A 167 -15.52 0.69 8.52
C VAL A 167 -16.18 0.31 7.20
N LEU A 168 -16.26 -0.98 6.86
CA LEU A 168 -16.94 -1.46 5.66
C LEU A 168 -18.44 -1.08 5.64
N ASN A 169 -19.12 -1.26 6.76
CA ASN A 169 -20.54 -0.91 6.85
C ASN A 169 -20.76 0.61 6.70
N GLU A 170 -19.89 1.41 7.29
CA GLU A 170 -20.02 2.87 7.22
C GLU A 170 -19.72 3.39 5.81
N VAL A 171 -18.70 2.86 5.11
CA VAL A 171 -18.43 3.29 3.73
C VAL A 171 -19.55 2.86 2.78
N ALA A 172 -20.11 1.66 2.95
CA ALA A 172 -21.26 1.20 2.17
C ALA A 172 -22.49 2.09 2.39
N LYS A 173 -22.77 2.45 3.64
CA LYS A 173 -23.87 3.38 3.98
C LYS A 173 -23.66 4.76 3.35
N ARG A 174 -22.47 5.37 3.54
CA ARG A 174 -22.18 6.73 3.05
C ARG A 174 -22.12 6.82 1.53
N SER A 175 -21.67 5.78 0.86
CA SER A 175 -21.66 5.74 -0.60
C SER A 175 -23.03 5.51 -1.24
N GLY A 176 -24.00 5.03 -0.46
CA GLY A 176 -25.28 4.57 -0.99
C GLY A 176 -25.14 3.22 -1.71
N TRP A 177 -24.27 2.33 -1.22
CA TRP A 177 -24.13 0.98 -1.79
C TRP A 177 -25.48 0.27 -1.88
N GLY A 178 -25.72 -0.42 -2.99
CA GLY A 178 -27.01 -1.08 -3.28
C GLY A 178 -28.06 -0.19 -3.97
N THR A 179 -27.83 1.14 -4.08
CA THR A 179 -28.65 1.98 -4.94
C THR A 179 -28.20 1.88 -6.39
N PRO A 180 -29.11 1.99 -7.37
CA PRO A 180 -28.73 1.97 -8.79
C PRO A 180 -27.71 3.06 -9.13
N THR A 181 -26.76 2.73 -10.00
CA THR A 181 -25.86 3.68 -10.63
C THR A 181 -26.40 4.12 -11.99
N PRO A 182 -26.04 5.30 -12.50
CA PRO A 182 -26.31 5.67 -13.89
C PRO A 182 -25.76 4.65 -14.87
N GLU A 183 -26.34 4.60 -16.08
CA GLU A 183 -25.84 3.74 -17.15
C GLU A 183 -24.37 4.02 -17.47
N GLY A 184 -23.57 2.97 -17.66
CA GLY A 184 -22.14 3.06 -17.92
C GLY A 184 -21.27 3.39 -16.69
N VAL A 185 -21.87 3.47 -15.46
CA VAL A 185 -21.14 3.72 -14.22
C VAL A 185 -21.03 2.43 -13.42
N GLY A 186 -19.79 2.00 -13.19
CA GLY A 186 -19.46 0.91 -12.25
C GLY A 186 -19.18 1.45 -10.85
N ARG A 187 -19.38 0.59 -9.85
CA ARG A 187 -19.05 0.86 -8.44
C ARG A 187 -18.22 -0.28 -7.87
N GLY A 188 -17.09 0.04 -7.25
CA GLY A 188 -16.20 -0.92 -6.61
C GLY A 188 -15.93 -0.55 -5.15
N VAL A 189 -15.58 -1.56 -4.32
CA VAL A 189 -15.25 -1.41 -2.91
C VAL A 189 -13.94 -2.09 -2.58
N ALA A 190 -13.13 -1.45 -1.72
CA ALA A 190 -11.93 -2.05 -1.15
C ALA A 190 -11.75 -1.62 0.31
N ILE A 191 -11.15 -2.48 1.12
CA ILE A 191 -10.84 -2.21 2.53
C ILE A 191 -9.46 -2.77 2.87
N VAL A 192 -8.57 -1.94 3.41
CA VAL A 192 -7.19 -2.31 3.74
C VAL A 192 -6.81 -1.81 5.11
N GLU A 193 -6.06 -2.61 5.85
CA GLU A 193 -5.35 -2.18 7.06
C GLU A 193 -3.87 -2.02 6.75
N SER A 194 -3.29 -0.90 7.18
CA SER A 194 -1.85 -0.64 7.16
C SER A 194 -1.46 0.11 8.42
N PHE A 195 -0.45 -0.38 9.15
CA PHE A 195 0.03 0.23 10.41
C PHE A 195 -1.11 0.52 11.40
N LYS A 196 -2.06 -0.43 11.56
CA LYS A 196 -3.24 -0.37 12.44
C LYS A 196 -4.29 0.68 12.05
N THR A 197 -4.10 1.38 10.94
CA THR A 197 -5.10 2.26 10.33
C THR A 197 -5.90 1.48 9.29
N ILE A 198 -7.21 1.53 9.39
CA ILE A 198 -8.13 0.85 8.46
C ILE A 198 -8.75 1.91 7.56
N VAL A 199 -8.69 1.67 6.26
CA VAL A 199 -9.29 2.56 5.25
C VAL A 199 -10.16 1.74 4.32
N ALA A 200 -11.38 2.19 4.08
CA ALA A 200 -12.24 1.65 3.04
C ALA A 200 -12.62 2.74 2.04
N HIS A 201 -12.65 2.35 0.78
CA HIS A 201 -13.12 3.19 -0.32
C HIS A 201 -14.29 2.53 -1.04
N VAL A 202 -15.26 3.34 -1.46
CA VAL A 202 -16.18 3.02 -2.55
C VAL A 202 -15.96 4.04 -3.64
N ILE A 203 -15.69 3.55 -4.84
CA ILE A 203 -15.40 4.38 -6.01
C ILE A 203 -16.46 4.15 -7.06
N GLU A 204 -17.01 5.24 -7.61
CA GLU A 204 -17.83 5.22 -8.81
C GLU A 204 -17.01 5.71 -10.00
N ALA A 205 -16.99 4.93 -11.06
CA ALA A 205 -16.22 5.24 -12.26
C ALA A 205 -16.96 4.82 -13.53
N SER A 206 -16.63 5.47 -14.63
CA SER A 206 -17.03 5.06 -15.97
C SER A 206 -15.79 4.89 -16.84
N VAL A 207 -15.94 4.20 -17.95
CA VAL A 207 -14.89 4.05 -18.97
C VAL A 207 -15.28 4.88 -20.17
N LYS A 208 -14.37 5.73 -20.65
CA LYS A 208 -14.56 6.52 -21.85
C LYS A 208 -14.41 5.66 -23.11
N GLU A 209 -14.79 6.21 -24.26
CA GLU A 209 -14.66 5.54 -25.57
C GLU A 209 -13.21 5.14 -25.90
N ASP A 210 -12.22 5.91 -25.43
CA ASP A 210 -10.79 5.62 -25.59
C ASP A 210 -10.25 4.56 -24.61
N GLY A 211 -11.12 3.96 -23.77
CA GLY A 211 -10.77 2.98 -22.76
C GLY A 211 -10.23 3.61 -21.46
N SER A 212 -10.05 4.91 -21.37
CA SER A 212 -9.54 5.56 -20.17
C SER A 212 -10.61 5.61 -19.04
N PRO A 213 -10.23 5.34 -17.77
CA PRO A 213 -11.15 5.45 -16.67
C PRO A 213 -11.44 6.92 -16.32
N LYS A 214 -12.69 7.20 -15.96
CA LYS A 214 -13.12 8.48 -15.41
C LYS A 214 -13.66 8.24 -13.99
N LEU A 215 -12.97 8.76 -12.99
CA LEU A 215 -13.46 8.77 -11.62
C LEU A 215 -14.58 9.79 -11.47
N LEU A 216 -15.72 9.37 -10.93
CA LEU A 216 -16.91 10.20 -10.75
C LEU A 216 -17.10 10.57 -9.27
N LYS A 217 -16.92 9.59 -8.37
CA LYS A 217 -17.08 9.79 -6.94
C LYS A 217 -16.18 8.85 -6.16
N VAL A 218 -15.59 9.35 -5.08
CA VAL A 218 -14.85 8.56 -4.11
C VAL A 218 -15.44 8.81 -2.73
N THR A 219 -15.90 7.76 -2.08
CA THR A 219 -16.33 7.78 -0.68
C THR A 219 -15.33 7.04 0.15
N THR A 220 -14.77 7.70 1.15
CA THR A 220 -13.73 7.14 2.02
C THR A 220 -14.17 7.15 3.47
N VAL A 221 -13.91 6.05 4.17
CA VAL A 221 -14.01 5.96 5.63
C VAL A 221 -12.68 5.48 6.19
N VAL A 222 -12.21 6.17 7.22
CA VAL A 222 -10.93 5.90 7.89
C VAL A 222 -11.17 5.65 9.37
N ASP A 223 -10.57 4.61 9.91
CA ASP A 223 -10.41 4.37 11.34
C ASP A 223 -8.92 4.35 11.67
N ALA A 224 -8.43 5.46 12.22
CA ALA A 224 -7.02 5.63 12.61
C ALA A 224 -6.72 5.15 14.05
N GLY A 225 -7.70 4.56 14.73
CA GLY A 225 -7.60 4.16 16.13
C GLY A 225 -7.93 5.30 17.09
N SER A 226 -7.31 5.27 18.26
CA SER A 226 -7.47 6.34 19.26
C SER A 226 -6.76 7.61 18.78
N ILE A 227 -7.45 8.70 18.83
CA ILE A 227 -6.97 10.06 18.51
C ILE A 227 -6.76 10.80 19.83
#